data_134c409e2ce08780e071620fd08ba707
#
_entry.id   134c409e2ce08780e071620fd08ba707
#
_cell.length_a   1.000
_cell.length_b   1.000
_cell.length_c   1.000
_cell.angle_alpha   90.00
_cell.angle_beta   90.00
_cell.angle_gamma   90.00
#
_symmetry.space_group_name_H-M   'P 1'
#
loop_
_entity.id
_entity.type
_entity.pdbx_description
1 polymer ?
#
loop_
_entity_poly.entity_id
_entity_poly.type
_entity_poly.pdbx_seq_one_letter_code
_entity_poly.pdbx_strand_id
1 'polypeptide(L)'
;MAVSKRALNPRLRRLTTVGVAGAVALSLSACAESQRDGGGDGGGSSSGGGTFTFGAAGAPALFDPFYASDGETFRVARQIFQGLVTFEPGGVDVVPELATGWESSDDGLEWTFTLQEGVSFHDGTPFDADAVCYNFERWYTQEGAGQSEALSYYWKQNFGGFSDGATPSLYESCSVDDEHTATVTLTRATGKFPSLLGLPAFSMQSPTALEEYSANDVRAEGDSFVFSEYAREHPTGTGPFVFSSYDEGNGTIELTRNEEYWDEDGKANIERLIFRIIPDETARKQELQSGGIDGYDLPNPADYQQLRDEGFQVEVRAPFNILYLGISQKDNPALRDLRVRQALAHAINREGLVSSTLPDGAEVATQLYPDSVEGWSADVRTYDYDPERAEELLAEAGHEDLTVDFWWPTEVTRPYLPDPQGIFNAISQDLEAVGITVNAVSRPWAGGYIEESNQGNAPLFLLGWTGDYNTADNFLGSFFSSTEGQFYTGESDWGQQLADDLAAADSEPDEEIRAGLYEEINENLMSEWLPAIPISHSPPAIVVAEHVEGLVTSPLTAEEFNTITVE
;
A
#
# COMPACT_ATOMS: atom_id res chain seq x y z
N MET A 1 -23.84 51.28 -19.75
CA MET A 1 -24.47 51.22 -21.07
C MET A 1 -24.86 49.76 -21.29
N ALA A 2 -26.04 49.36 -20.93
CA ALA A 2 -27.29 49.32 -21.71
C ALA A 2 -27.20 48.28 -22.81
N VAL A 3 -27.83 47.15 -22.56
CA VAL A 3 -29.08 46.56 -23.01
C VAL A 3 -28.97 45.84 -24.37
N SER A 4 -29.32 44.57 -24.47
CA SER A 4 -30.57 44.13 -25.01
C SER A 4 -30.83 42.61 -24.91
N LYS A 5 -31.94 42.27 -24.26
CA LYS A 5 -32.64 40.98 -24.30
C LYS A 5 -33.32 40.76 -25.65
N ARG A 6 -33.42 39.52 -26.13
CA ARG A 6 -34.64 39.06 -26.83
C ARG A 6 -34.87 37.56 -26.62
N ALA A 7 -35.96 37.29 -25.91
CA ALA A 7 -36.69 36.03 -25.93
C ALA A 7 -37.71 36.07 -27.04
N LEU A 8 -38.13 34.91 -27.58
CA LEU A 8 -39.53 34.61 -27.95
C LEU A 8 -39.68 33.12 -28.39
N ASN A 9 -40.53 32.46 -27.69
CA ASN A 9 -41.25 31.21 -27.94
C ASN A 9 -42.41 31.45 -28.93
N PRO A 10 -43.35 30.53 -29.16
CA PRO A 10 -43.36 29.11 -29.58
C PRO A 10 -44.34 28.90 -30.78
N ARG A 11 -44.53 27.69 -31.31
CA ARG A 11 -45.84 27.19 -31.82
C ARG A 11 -45.82 25.72 -32.25
N LEU A 12 -46.62 24.96 -31.53
CA LEU A 12 -47.41 23.78 -31.88
C LEU A 12 -47.82 23.64 -33.37
N ARG A 13 -47.85 22.42 -33.87
CA ARG A 13 -48.96 21.85 -34.63
C ARG A 13 -49.00 20.32 -34.53
N ARG A 14 -50.14 19.83 -34.06
CA ARG A 14 -50.65 18.44 -34.12
C ARG A 14 -51.18 18.15 -35.53
N LEU A 15 -51.20 16.84 -35.86
CA LEU A 15 -52.29 16.15 -36.62
C LEU A 15 -51.77 14.70 -36.84
N THR A 16 -52.26 13.65 -36.17
CA THR A 16 -53.38 12.72 -36.50
C THR A 16 -53.35 12.24 -37.95
N THR A 17 -53.33 10.92 -38.27
CA THR A 17 -54.27 9.85 -37.95
C THR A 17 -53.87 8.54 -38.66
N VAL A 18 -54.13 7.33 -37.97
CA VAL A 18 -54.80 6.09 -38.47
C VAL A 18 -54.15 5.32 -39.62
N GLY A 19 -53.77 4.05 -39.51
CA GLY A 19 -54.50 2.90 -39.19
C GLY A 19 -53.96 1.63 -39.86
N VAL A 20 -54.30 0.51 -39.31
CA VAL A 20 -54.56 -0.81 -39.88
C VAL A 20 -53.50 -1.90 -39.69
N ALA A 21 -53.97 -2.85 -38.98
CA ALA A 21 -53.51 -4.16 -38.57
C ALA A 21 -52.95 -5.11 -39.65
N GLY A 22 -52.05 -6.00 -39.21
CA GLY A 22 -51.66 -7.19 -39.93
C GLY A 22 -50.74 -8.05 -39.07
N ALA A 23 -51.32 -9.03 -38.36
CA ALA A 23 -50.62 -10.03 -37.60
C ALA A 23 -49.90 -11.03 -38.51
N VAL A 24 -48.63 -11.33 -38.23
CA VAL A 24 -48.08 -12.68 -38.38
C VAL A 24 -47.00 -12.89 -37.31
N ALA A 25 -47.27 -13.80 -36.41
CA ALA A 25 -46.33 -14.32 -35.45
C ALA A 25 -45.37 -15.29 -36.18
N LEU A 26 -44.06 -15.06 -35.97
CA LEU A 26 -43.04 -16.10 -36.12
C LEU A 26 -41.99 -15.88 -35.05
N SER A 27 -42.09 -16.70 -34.03
CA SER A 27 -41.12 -16.98 -32.99
C SER A 27 -39.81 -17.45 -33.61
N LEU A 28 -38.72 -16.73 -33.38
CA LEU A 28 -37.38 -17.28 -33.45
C LEU A 28 -36.68 -16.96 -32.14
N SER A 29 -36.72 -17.94 -31.26
CA SER A 29 -35.83 -18.08 -30.11
C SER A 29 -34.40 -18.26 -30.66
N ALA A 30 -33.58 -17.28 -30.53
CA ALA A 30 -32.14 -17.46 -30.63
C ALA A 30 -31.59 -17.66 -29.21
N CYS A 31 -31.46 -18.94 -28.82
CA CYS A 31 -30.54 -19.33 -27.74
C CYS A 31 -29.13 -19.04 -28.24
N ALA A 32 -28.45 -18.12 -27.62
CA ALA A 32 -27.02 -18.06 -27.66
C ALA A 32 -26.48 -19.14 -26.72
N GLU A 33 -26.16 -20.28 -27.28
CA GLU A 33 -25.35 -21.29 -26.61
C GLU A 33 -23.93 -20.75 -26.47
N SER A 34 -23.52 -20.55 -25.25
CA SER A 34 -22.11 -20.45 -24.88
C SER A 34 -21.48 -21.81 -25.25
N GLN A 35 -20.61 -21.84 -26.24
CA GLN A 35 -19.75 -22.98 -26.53
C GLN A 35 -18.74 -23.13 -25.40
N ARG A 36 -19.09 -23.91 -24.38
CA ARG A 36 -18.10 -24.67 -23.64
C ARG A 36 -17.97 -26.01 -24.34
N ASP A 37 -16.84 -26.23 -24.99
CA ASP A 37 -16.48 -27.51 -25.58
C ASP A 37 -16.40 -28.57 -24.46
N GLY A 38 -17.38 -29.43 -24.41
CA GLY A 38 -17.32 -30.68 -23.71
C GLY A 38 -16.60 -31.72 -24.56
N GLY A 39 -15.34 -31.97 -24.29
CA GLY A 39 -14.58 -33.10 -24.82
C GLY A 39 -14.26 -34.10 -23.72
N GLY A 40 -14.70 -35.35 -23.90
CA GLY A 40 -14.70 -36.43 -22.96
C GLY A 40 -13.36 -37.02 -22.57
N ASP A 41 -13.40 -37.56 -21.41
CA ASP A 41 -12.73 -38.73 -20.81
C ASP A 41 -11.38 -39.17 -21.41
N GLY A 42 -10.31 -38.91 -20.66
CA GLY A 42 -8.99 -39.50 -20.84
C GLY A 42 -8.09 -39.04 -19.68
N GLY A 43 -7.97 -39.93 -18.66
CA GLY A 43 -7.07 -39.68 -17.52
C GLY A 43 -5.63 -39.39 -17.97
N GLY A 44 -5.25 -38.14 -17.81
CA GLY A 44 -3.91 -37.64 -17.87
C GLY A 44 -3.87 -36.50 -16.86
N SER A 45 -2.90 -36.49 -15.97
CA SER A 45 -2.61 -35.36 -15.11
C SER A 45 -2.67 -34.08 -15.93
N SER A 46 -3.68 -33.25 -15.70
CA SER A 46 -3.81 -31.94 -16.33
C SER A 46 -2.67 -31.07 -15.81
N SER A 47 -1.68 -30.85 -16.65
CA SER A 47 -0.80 -29.67 -16.52
C SER A 47 -1.70 -28.43 -16.46
N GLY A 48 -1.68 -27.70 -15.37
CA GLY A 48 -2.55 -26.60 -15.06
C GLY A 48 -2.62 -25.55 -16.16
N GLY A 49 -3.81 -25.37 -16.69
CA GLY A 49 -4.15 -24.36 -17.67
C GLY A 49 -5.48 -23.77 -17.31
N GLY A 50 -5.48 -22.59 -16.67
CA GLY A 50 -6.67 -21.86 -16.26
C GLY A 50 -6.47 -20.35 -16.41
N THR A 51 -7.55 -19.61 -16.31
CA THR A 51 -7.51 -18.15 -16.24
C THR A 51 -8.01 -17.73 -14.87
N PHE A 52 -7.22 -16.93 -14.17
CA PHE A 52 -7.66 -16.25 -12.95
C PHE A 52 -7.94 -14.79 -13.26
N THR A 53 -9.13 -14.33 -12.96
CA THR A 53 -9.56 -12.94 -13.20
C THR A 53 -9.75 -12.22 -11.88
N PHE A 54 -8.91 -11.22 -11.62
CA PHE A 54 -8.94 -10.44 -10.40
C PHE A 54 -9.58 -9.06 -10.61
N GLY A 55 -10.51 -8.68 -9.74
CA GLY A 55 -11.15 -7.37 -9.73
C GLY A 55 -10.28 -6.34 -9.00
N ALA A 56 -9.60 -5.47 -9.74
CA ALA A 56 -8.76 -4.41 -9.21
C ALA A 56 -9.57 -3.15 -8.89
N ALA A 57 -9.23 -2.45 -7.81
CA ALA A 57 -9.94 -1.23 -7.38
C ALA A 57 -9.53 0.01 -8.20
N GLY A 58 -8.36 -0.01 -8.83
CA GLY A 58 -7.84 1.08 -9.64
C GLY A 58 -6.99 0.60 -10.80
N ALA A 59 -6.77 1.48 -11.75
CA ALA A 59 -5.82 1.26 -12.84
C ALA A 59 -4.39 1.53 -12.33
N PRO A 60 -3.40 0.69 -12.71
CA PRO A 60 -2.00 1.09 -12.58
C PRO A 60 -1.74 2.40 -13.32
N ALA A 61 -0.98 3.28 -12.71
CA ALA A 61 -0.55 4.52 -13.37
C ALA A 61 0.44 4.25 -14.51
N LEU A 62 1.21 3.18 -14.39
CA LEU A 62 2.28 2.72 -15.28
C LEU A 62 2.68 1.28 -14.91
N PHE A 63 3.64 0.72 -15.66
CA PHE A 63 4.17 -0.62 -15.38
C PHE A 63 5.67 -0.64 -15.04
N ASP A 64 6.34 0.51 -14.97
CA ASP A 64 7.72 0.62 -14.44
C ASP A 64 7.65 0.82 -12.92
N PRO A 65 7.99 -0.19 -12.11
CA PRO A 65 7.77 -0.13 -10.66
C PRO A 65 8.61 0.95 -9.96
N PHE A 66 9.73 1.37 -10.53
CA PHE A 66 10.57 2.41 -9.93
C PHE A 66 9.84 3.75 -9.79
N TYR A 67 8.97 4.09 -10.74
CA TYR A 67 8.19 5.33 -10.71
C TYR A 67 6.83 5.20 -10.03
N ALA A 68 6.57 4.08 -9.38
CA ALA A 68 5.30 3.81 -8.72
C ALA A 68 5.38 4.01 -7.20
N SER A 69 4.23 4.37 -6.61
CA SER A 69 4.05 4.45 -5.15
C SER A 69 2.65 4.00 -4.72
N ASP A 70 1.90 3.34 -5.59
CA ASP A 70 0.54 2.90 -5.32
C ASP A 70 0.38 1.38 -5.38
N GLY A 71 -0.53 0.85 -4.56
CA GLY A 71 -0.74 -0.59 -4.42
C GLY A 71 -1.29 -1.26 -5.67
N GLU A 72 -2.03 -0.57 -6.54
CA GLU A 72 -2.61 -1.18 -7.75
C GLU A 72 -1.52 -1.39 -8.82
N THR A 73 -0.58 -0.44 -8.94
CA THR A 73 0.61 -0.62 -9.78
C THR A 73 1.48 -1.76 -9.24
N PHE A 74 1.75 -1.80 -7.93
CA PHE A 74 2.57 -2.85 -7.34
C PHE A 74 1.93 -4.23 -7.39
N ARG A 75 0.62 -4.34 -7.34
CA ARG A 75 -0.10 -5.62 -7.49
C ARG A 75 0.20 -6.29 -8.83
N VAL A 76 0.26 -5.51 -9.91
CA VAL A 76 0.62 -6.01 -11.24
C VAL A 76 2.14 -6.22 -11.34
N ALA A 77 2.94 -5.29 -10.83
CA ALA A 77 4.39 -5.34 -10.92
C ALA A 77 4.99 -6.61 -10.27
N ARG A 78 4.48 -7.04 -9.10
CA ARG A 78 4.93 -8.26 -8.41
C ARG A 78 4.76 -9.55 -9.21
N GLN A 79 3.87 -9.56 -10.18
CA GLN A 79 3.68 -10.72 -11.05
C GLN A 79 4.70 -10.78 -12.19
N ILE A 80 5.29 -9.62 -12.53
CA ILE A 80 6.18 -9.43 -13.69
C ILE A 80 7.64 -9.37 -13.25
N PHE A 81 7.91 -8.71 -12.13
CA PHE A 81 9.25 -8.38 -11.67
C PHE A 81 9.56 -9.08 -10.35
N GLN A 82 10.84 -9.29 -10.10
CA GLN A 82 11.39 -9.84 -8.86
C GLN A 82 12.49 -8.95 -8.29
N GLY A 83 12.63 -8.93 -6.97
CA GLY A 83 13.70 -8.26 -6.24
C GLY A 83 14.95 -9.14 -6.09
N LEU A 84 16.03 -8.61 -5.55
CA LEU A 84 17.14 -9.43 -5.04
C LEU A 84 16.65 -10.30 -3.89
N VAL A 85 15.75 -9.76 -3.10
CA VAL A 85 15.06 -10.40 -1.99
C VAL A 85 13.56 -10.15 -2.12
N THR A 86 12.75 -10.98 -1.46
CA THR A 86 11.31 -10.83 -1.33
C THR A 86 10.88 -10.98 0.13
N PHE A 87 9.59 -11.00 0.39
CA PHE A 87 9.03 -11.30 1.70
C PHE A 87 8.49 -12.73 1.74
N GLU A 88 8.63 -13.39 2.89
CA GLU A 88 8.11 -14.74 3.07
C GLU A 88 6.63 -14.83 2.68
N PRO A 89 6.23 -15.81 1.85
CA PRO A 89 4.83 -16.01 1.51
C PRO A 89 3.96 -16.19 2.76
N GLY A 90 3.00 -15.31 2.97
CA GLY A 90 2.15 -15.29 4.17
C GLY A 90 2.78 -14.66 5.41
N GLY A 91 4.03 -14.20 5.32
CA GLY A 91 4.80 -13.55 6.36
C GLY A 91 5.21 -12.12 6.01
N VAL A 92 6.17 -11.61 6.77
CA VAL A 92 6.74 -10.25 6.61
C VAL A 92 8.27 -10.26 6.62
N ASP A 93 8.89 -11.43 6.86
CA ASP A 93 10.33 -11.57 6.95
C ASP A 93 10.95 -11.55 5.55
N VAL A 94 12.15 -10.97 5.46
CA VAL A 94 12.91 -10.90 4.22
C VAL A 94 13.54 -12.25 3.92
N VAL A 95 13.32 -12.75 2.71
CA VAL A 95 13.87 -14.04 2.24
C VAL A 95 14.57 -13.87 0.89
N PRO A 96 15.48 -14.78 0.53
CA PRO A 96 16.11 -14.84 -0.79
C PRO A 96 15.09 -14.91 -1.93
N GLU A 97 15.43 -14.24 -3.07
CA GLU A 97 14.68 -14.35 -4.33
C GLU A 97 15.67 -14.45 -5.51
N LEU A 98 16.00 -13.36 -6.22
CA LEU A 98 17.04 -13.37 -7.26
C LEU A 98 18.46 -13.44 -6.67
N ALA A 99 18.65 -13.08 -5.41
CA ALA A 99 19.83 -13.44 -4.66
C ALA A 99 19.56 -14.73 -3.85
N THR A 100 20.54 -15.63 -3.79
CA THR A 100 20.52 -16.83 -2.95
C THR A 100 20.88 -16.52 -1.50
N GLY A 101 21.47 -15.36 -1.24
CA GLY A 101 21.85 -14.84 0.06
C GLY A 101 22.63 -13.54 -0.06
N TRP A 102 22.86 -12.91 1.07
CA TRP A 102 23.65 -11.69 1.18
C TRP A 102 24.46 -11.64 2.48
N GLU A 103 25.53 -10.85 2.46
CA GLU A 103 26.37 -10.59 3.61
C GLU A 103 26.66 -9.09 3.70
N SER A 104 26.75 -8.55 4.92
CA SER A 104 27.21 -7.18 5.16
C SER A 104 28.62 -7.14 5.71
N SER A 105 29.37 -6.08 5.42
CA SER A 105 30.62 -5.76 6.10
C SER A 105 30.37 -5.41 7.59
N ASP A 106 31.41 -5.54 8.42
CA ASP A 106 31.34 -5.26 9.88
C ASP A 106 30.87 -3.81 10.19
N ASP A 107 31.08 -2.87 9.28
CA ASP A 107 30.65 -1.49 9.43
C ASP A 107 29.29 -1.18 8.75
N GLY A 108 28.67 -2.21 8.14
CA GLY A 108 27.37 -2.10 7.50
C GLY A 108 27.34 -1.26 6.21
N LEU A 109 28.52 -0.95 5.63
CA LEU A 109 28.61 -0.10 4.44
C LEU A 109 28.63 -0.88 3.13
N GLU A 110 29.11 -2.11 3.12
CA GLU A 110 29.14 -2.96 1.92
C GLU A 110 28.18 -4.15 2.08
N TRP A 111 27.37 -4.39 1.06
CA TRP A 111 26.41 -5.49 1.00
C TRP A 111 26.67 -6.32 -0.24
N THR A 112 27.14 -7.56 -0.04
CA THR A 112 27.46 -8.49 -1.11
C THR A 112 26.33 -9.49 -1.31
N PHE A 113 25.78 -9.54 -2.51
CA PHE A 113 24.69 -10.43 -2.92
C PHE A 113 25.24 -11.54 -3.81
N THR A 114 24.96 -12.81 -3.44
CA THR A 114 25.20 -13.97 -4.30
C THR A 114 23.93 -14.24 -5.09
N LEU A 115 24.00 -14.26 -6.41
CA LEU A 115 22.85 -14.30 -7.30
C LEU A 115 22.48 -15.73 -7.71
N GLN A 116 21.21 -15.94 -8.09
CA GLN A 116 20.72 -17.15 -8.72
C GLN A 116 21.40 -17.34 -10.09
N GLU A 117 21.80 -18.58 -10.40
CA GLU A 117 22.38 -18.92 -11.71
C GLU A 117 21.28 -19.32 -12.71
N GLY A 118 21.46 -18.98 -13.98
CA GLY A 118 20.59 -19.41 -15.08
C GLY A 118 19.26 -18.66 -15.20
N VAL A 119 19.11 -17.55 -14.48
CA VAL A 119 17.94 -16.67 -14.59
C VAL A 119 18.02 -15.84 -15.87
N SER A 120 16.87 -15.69 -16.55
CA SER A 120 16.73 -14.82 -17.72
C SER A 120 15.55 -13.88 -17.54
N PHE A 121 15.68 -12.66 -18.06
CA PHE A 121 14.56 -11.74 -18.22
C PHE A 121 13.59 -12.23 -19.28
N HIS A 122 12.37 -11.70 -19.32
CA HIS A 122 11.33 -12.05 -20.28
C HIS A 122 11.71 -11.81 -21.74
N ASP A 123 12.72 -10.98 -22.01
CA ASP A 123 13.30 -10.75 -23.34
C ASP A 123 14.40 -11.75 -23.71
N GLY A 124 14.68 -12.73 -22.84
CA GLY A 124 15.69 -13.76 -23.01
C GLY A 124 17.12 -13.32 -22.71
N THR A 125 17.33 -12.08 -22.23
CA THR A 125 18.65 -11.63 -21.77
C THR A 125 18.97 -12.17 -20.38
N PRO A 126 20.25 -12.45 -20.05
CA PRO A 126 20.60 -13.01 -18.75
C PRO A 126 20.41 -12.00 -17.62
N PHE A 127 20.04 -12.49 -16.43
CA PHE A 127 20.16 -11.78 -15.18
C PHE A 127 21.49 -12.16 -14.53
N ASP A 128 22.33 -11.16 -14.28
CA ASP A 128 23.66 -11.28 -13.74
C ASP A 128 24.04 -10.05 -12.87
N ALA A 129 25.27 -10.02 -12.36
CA ALA A 129 25.75 -8.90 -11.55
C ALA A 129 25.83 -7.57 -12.31
N ASP A 130 26.06 -7.60 -13.63
CA ASP A 130 26.01 -6.41 -14.47
C ASP A 130 24.59 -5.82 -14.51
N ALA A 131 23.57 -6.68 -14.61
CA ALA A 131 22.17 -6.25 -14.58
C ALA A 131 21.77 -5.65 -13.21
N VAL A 132 22.25 -6.21 -12.10
CA VAL A 132 22.05 -5.64 -10.76
C VAL A 132 22.63 -4.23 -10.69
N CYS A 133 23.91 -4.08 -11.02
CA CYS A 133 24.56 -2.77 -10.93
C CYS A 133 23.97 -1.75 -11.92
N TYR A 134 23.49 -2.20 -13.09
CA TYR A 134 22.77 -1.34 -14.04
C TYR A 134 21.48 -0.76 -13.42
N ASN A 135 20.69 -1.57 -12.71
CA ASN A 135 19.46 -1.12 -12.06
C ASN A 135 19.75 -0.10 -10.95
N PHE A 136 20.72 -0.36 -10.07
CA PHE A 136 21.12 0.61 -9.05
C PHE A 136 21.61 1.92 -9.64
N GLU A 137 22.46 1.86 -10.67
CA GLU A 137 22.96 3.05 -11.36
C GLU A 137 21.83 3.82 -12.05
N ARG A 138 20.87 3.11 -12.69
CA ARG A 138 19.68 3.71 -13.29
C ARG A 138 18.87 4.49 -12.26
N TRP A 139 18.62 3.91 -11.10
CA TRP A 139 17.84 4.58 -10.04
C TRP A 139 18.56 5.82 -9.51
N TYR A 140 19.86 5.75 -9.33
CA TYR A 140 20.68 6.84 -8.82
C TYR A 140 20.89 7.99 -9.81
N THR A 141 20.97 7.69 -11.10
CA THR A 141 21.26 8.66 -12.16
C THR A 141 20.02 9.24 -12.83
N GLN A 142 18.86 9.15 -12.20
CA GLN A 142 17.64 9.77 -12.71
C GLN A 142 17.82 11.28 -12.93
N GLU A 143 17.13 11.80 -13.96
CA GLU A 143 17.19 13.22 -14.32
C GLU A 143 15.79 13.85 -14.41
N GLY A 144 15.70 15.15 -14.24
CA GLY A 144 14.52 15.96 -14.51
C GLY A 144 13.27 15.52 -13.76
N ALA A 145 12.20 15.13 -14.48
CA ALA A 145 10.94 14.69 -13.89
C ALA A 145 11.09 13.37 -13.12
N GLY A 146 12.02 12.50 -13.52
CA GLY A 146 12.34 11.26 -12.83
C GLY A 146 12.83 11.43 -11.39
N GLN A 147 13.29 12.63 -11.02
CA GLN A 147 13.70 12.95 -9.64
C GLN A 147 12.57 13.56 -8.78
N SER A 148 11.36 13.67 -9.32
CA SER A 148 10.26 14.27 -8.56
C SER A 148 9.79 13.36 -7.43
N GLU A 149 9.29 13.96 -6.34
CA GLU A 149 8.68 13.25 -5.21
C GLU A 149 7.53 12.34 -5.66
N ALA A 150 6.78 12.78 -6.65
CA ALA A 150 5.62 12.06 -7.14
C ALA A 150 5.98 10.78 -7.93
N LEU A 151 7.20 10.66 -8.46
CA LEU A 151 7.63 9.51 -9.26
C LEU A 151 8.63 8.62 -8.53
N SER A 152 9.65 9.20 -7.91
CA SER A 152 10.71 8.43 -7.25
C SER A 152 10.54 8.46 -5.73
N TYR A 153 9.28 8.28 -5.27
CA TYR A 153 8.91 8.36 -3.85
C TYR A 153 9.79 7.45 -2.99
N TYR A 154 9.85 6.15 -3.29
CA TYR A 154 10.61 5.19 -2.47
C TYR A 154 12.12 5.41 -2.52
N TRP A 155 12.67 5.84 -3.67
CA TRP A 155 14.09 6.22 -3.73
C TRP A 155 14.37 7.41 -2.82
N LYS A 156 13.59 8.46 -2.92
CA LYS A 156 13.80 9.69 -2.12
C LYS A 156 13.60 9.46 -0.63
N GLN A 157 12.62 8.66 -0.25
CA GLN A 157 12.37 8.32 1.15
C GLN A 157 13.50 7.48 1.76
N ASN A 158 14.05 6.54 1.01
CA ASN A 158 14.98 5.54 1.55
C ASN A 158 16.43 5.83 1.19
N PHE A 159 16.70 6.26 -0.04
CA PHE A 159 18.06 6.56 -0.51
C PHE A 159 18.39 8.06 -0.52
N GLY A 160 17.41 8.94 -0.54
CA GLY A 160 17.62 10.38 -0.48
C GLY A 160 17.90 11.01 -1.85
N GLY A 161 19.11 11.53 -2.06
CA GLY A 161 19.45 12.28 -3.27
C GLY A 161 19.80 11.43 -4.48
N PHE A 162 20.00 12.14 -5.61
CA PHE A 162 20.45 11.58 -6.89
C PHE A 162 21.86 12.06 -7.20
N SER A 163 22.50 11.47 -8.23
CA SER A 163 23.92 11.69 -8.58
C SER A 163 24.31 13.14 -8.86
N ASP A 164 23.38 13.96 -9.35
CA ASP A 164 23.59 15.38 -9.69
C ASP A 164 23.05 16.36 -8.63
N GLY A 165 22.41 15.81 -7.55
CA GLY A 165 21.75 16.58 -6.52
C GLY A 165 22.69 17.06 -5.40
N ALA A 166 22.23 18.06 -4.63
CA ALA A 166 22.91 18.54 -3.43
C ALA A 166 22.59 17.71 -2.18
N THR A 167 21.49 16.95 -2.21
CA THR A 167 21.06 16.03 -1.14
C THR A 167 21.92 14.78 -1.20
N PRO A 168 22.55 14.36 -0.09
CA PRO A 168 23.31 13.11 -0.04
C PRO A 168 22.41 11.90 -0.37
N SER A 169 22.97 10.90 -1.05
CA SER A 169 22.33 9.60 -1.26
C SER A 169 22.86 8.58 -0.25
N LEU A 170 22.01 7.63 0.14
CA LEU A 170 22.42 6.41 0.84
C LEU A 170 23.30 5.53 -0.07
N TYR A 171 22.97 5.43 -1.35
CA TYR A 171 23.73 4.68 -2.35
C TYR A 171 25.01 5.43 -2.73
N GLU A 172 26.15 4.74 -2.73
CA GLU A 172 27.44 5.25 -3.20
C GLU A 172 27.83 4.62 -4.54
N SER A 173 27.85 3.28 -4.62
CA SER A 173 28.27 2.57 -5.83
C SER A 173 27.80 1.10 -5.83
N CYS A 174 27.86 0.47 -7.00
CA CYS A 174 27.73 -0.96 -7.17
C CYS A 174 28.94 -1.51 -7.95
N SER A 175 29.50 -2.62 -7.53
CA SER A 175 30.60 -3.31 -8.21
C SER A 175 30.22 -4.75 -8.55
N VAL A 176 30.69 -5.19 -9.72
CA VAL A 176 30.59 -6.58 -10.17
C VAL A 176 31.85 -7.31 -9.72
N ASP A 177 31.72 -8.24 -8.79
CA ASP A 177 32.85 -9.03 -8.31
C ASP A 177 33.11 -10.23 -9.21
N ASP A 178 32.04 -10.88 -9.66
CA ASP A 178 32.00 -11.87 -10.74
C ASP A 178 30.58 -11.91 -11.35
N GLU A 179 30.31 -12.85 -12.27
CA GLU A 179 29.04 -12.98 -13.00
C GLU A 179 27.83 -13.12 -12.07
N HIS A 180 28.01 -13.70 -10.89
CA HIS A 180 26.93 -13.98 -9.94
C HIS A 180 27.17 -13.36 -8.55
N THR A 181 28.04 -12.37 -8.46
CA THR A 181 28.31 -11.66 -7.20
C THR A 181 28.39 -10.16 -7.44
N ALA A 182 27.50 -9.43 -6.79
CA ALA A 182 27.44 -7.97 -6.85
C ALA A 182 27.57 -7.38 -5.43
N THR A 183 28.39 -6.34 -5.28
CA THR A 183 28.52 -5.61 -4.00
C THR A 183 28.02 -4.19 -4.15
N VAL A 184 27.05 -3.82 -3.31
CA VAL A 184 26.50 -2.47 -3.19
C VAL A 184 27.14 -1.77 -2.02
N THR A 185 27.71 -0.58 -2.26
CA THR A 185 28.32 0.26 -1.22
C THR A 185 27.38 1.40 -0.85
N LEU A 186 27.21 1.61 0.46
CA LEU A 186 26.39 2.65 1.05
C LEU A 186 27.24 3.77 1.63
N THR A 187 26.72 5.00 1.67
CA THR A 187 27.38 6.16 2.29
C THR A 187 27.27 6.19 3.81
N ARG A 188 26.33 5.43 4.38
CA ARG A 188 26.13 5.22 5.80
C ARG A 188 25.53 3.84 6.05
N ALA A 189 25.74 3.31 7.24
CA ALA A 189 25.10 2.06 7.64
C ALA A 189 23.58 2.23 7.81
N THR A 190 22.83 1.17 7.53
CA THR A 190 21.41 1.04 7.84
C THR A 190 21.03 -0.43 7.92
N GLY A 191 20.30 -0.82 8.98
CA GLY A 191 19.85 -2.20 9.17
C GLY A 191 18.72 -2.62 8.24
N LYS A 192 17.98 -1.66 7.67
CA LYS A 192 16.82 -1.93 6.80
C LYS A 192 17.18 -2.21 5.34
N PHE A 193 18.45 -2.14 4.93
CA PHE A 193 18.83 -2.20 3.52
C PHE A 193 18.29 -3.43 2.76
N PRO A 194 18.40 -4.67 3.27
CA PRO A 194 17.79 -5.82 2.61
C PRO A 194 16.27 -5.68 2.48
N SER A 195 15.58 -5.19 3.51
CA SER A 195 14.12 -5.03 3.49
C SER A 195 13.65 -4.02 2.43
N LEU A 196 14.44 -2.97 2.18
CA LEU A 196 14.17 -2.01 1.11
C LEU A 196 14.15 -2.67 -0.27
N LEU A 197 15.05 -3.63 -0.50
CA LEU A 197 15.19 -4.31 -1.79
C LEU A 197 14.08 -5.32 -2.07
N GLY A 198 13.24 -5.66 -1.07
CA GLY A 198 12.00 -6.41 -1.23
C GLY A 198 10.83 -5.56 -1.73
N LEU A 199 10.96 -4.23 -1.77
CA LEU A 199 9.93 -3.36 -2.33
C LEU A 199 9.87 -3.49 -3.86
N PRO A 200 8.68 -3.56 -4.46
CA PRO A 200 8.55 -3.65 -5.92
C PRO A 200 9.23 -2.50 -6.67
N ALA A 201 9.34 -1.31 -6.05
CA ALA A 201 10.07 -0.18 -6.63
C ALA A 201 11.54 -0.49 -6.95
N PHE A 202 12.15 -1.46 -6.25
CA PHE A 202 13.54 -1.88 -6.40
C PHE A 202 13.67 -3.27 -7.03
N SER A 203 12.64 -3.73 -7.75
CA SER A 203 12.72 -4.95 -8.53
C SER A 203 13.66 -4.81 -9.74
N MET A 204 14.29 -5.92 -10.11
CA MET A 204 15.23 -5.98 -11.23
C MET A 204 14.49 -5.94 -12.56
N GLN A 205 14.97 -5.11 -13.46
CA GLN A 205 14.40 -4.85 -14.77
C GLN A 205 15.46 -5.10 -15.84
N SER A 206 15.06 -5.64 -17.03
CA SER A 206 16.01 -5.93 -18.11
C SER A 206 16.74 -4.66 -18.58
N PRO A 207 18.08 -4.59 -18.47
CA PRO A 207 18.85 -3.48 -19.02
C PRO A 207 18.61 -3.27 -20.51
N THR A 208 18.48 -4.35 -21.28
CA THR A 208 18.22 -4.31 -22.71
C THR A 208 16.88 -3.66 -23.04
N ALA A 209 15.81 -4.07 -22.36
CA ALA A 209 14.49 -3.48 -22.57
C ALA A 209 14.42 -2.02 -22.08
N LEU A 210 15.05 -1.71 -20.94
CA LEU A 210 15.14 -0.34 -20.42
C LEU A 210 15.80 0.62 -21.43
N GLU A 211 16.86 0.18 -22.11
CA GLU A 211 17.53 0.96 -23.15
C GLU A 211 16.71 1.03 -24.44
N GLU A 212 16.20 -0.10 -24.93
CA GLU A 212 15.45 -0.20 -26.19
C GLU A 212 14.21 0.69 -26.20
N TYR A 213 13.46 0.69 -25.08
CA TYR A 213 12.21 1.44 -24.94
C TYR A 213 12.38 2.74 -24.15
N SER A 214 13.63 3.22 -24.02
CA SER A 214 13.96 4.54 -23.42
C SER A 214 13.29 4.79 -22.08
N ALA A 215 13.43 3.84 -21.13
CA ALA A 215 12.70 3.82 -19.85
C ALA A 215 12.82 5.13 -19.04
N ASN A 216 13.92 5.87 -19.16
CA ASN A 216 14.16 7.12 -18.46
C ASN A 216 13.56 8.37 -19.16
N ASP A 217 12.91 8.23 -20.34
CA ASP A 217 12.23 9.35 -21.01
C ASP A 217 10.89 9.65 -20.32
N VAL A 218 10.99 10.28 -19.15
CA VAL A 218 9.83 10.73 -18.35
C VAL A 218 9.82 12.25 -18.31
N ARG A 219 8.65 12.85 -18.62
CA ARG A 219 8.49 14.30 -18.73
C ARG A 219 7.25 14.79 -18.01
N ALA A 220 7.37 15.92 -17.33
CA ALA A 220 6.21 16.60 -16.75
C ALA A 220 5.38 17.27 -17.86
N GLU A 221 4.06 17.10 -17.81
CA GLU A 221 3.11 17.76 -18.69
C GLU A 221 1.95 18.35 -17.87
N GLY A 222 2.06 19.65 -17.51
CA GLY A 222 1.13 20.28 -16.58
C GLY A 222 1.25 19.65 -15.19
N ASP A 223 0.14 19.17 -14.66
CA ASP A 223 0.06 18.47 -13.36
C ASP A 223 0.18 16.94 -13.51
N SER A 224 0.57 16.44 -14.68
CA SER A 224 0.72 15.02 -14.97
C SER A 224 2.10 14.70 -15.57
N PHE A 225 2.34 13.41 -15.88
CA PHE A 225 3.58 12.93 -16.47
C PHE A 225 3.31 12.17 -17.77
N VAL A 226 4.24 12.27 -18.70
CA VAL A 226 4.31 11.42 -19.90
C VAL A 226 5.41 10.41 -19.66
N PHE A 227 5.04 9.14 -19.71
CA PHE A 227 5.94 8.02 -19.50
C PHE A 227 6.47 7.44 -20.83
N SER A 228 7.60 6.77 -20.73
CA SER A 228 8.22 6.03 -21.82
C SER A 228 7.33 4.90 -22.37
N GLU A 229 7.72 4.36 -23.50
CA GLU A 229 7.10 3.16 -24.08
C GLU A 229 7.32 1.93 -23.17
N TYR A 230 8.49 1.83 -22.53
CA TYR A 230 8.78 0.83 -21.51
C TYR A 230 7.71 0.77 -20.41
N ALA A 231 7.45 1.90 -19.79
CA ALA A 231 6.54 2.00 -18.65
C ALA A 231 5.07 1.74 -19.00
N ARG A 232 4.70 1.73 -20.28
CA ARG A 232 3.32 1.55 -20.74
C ARG A 232 3.05 0.22 -21.41
N GLU A 233 4.00 -0.30 -22.16
CA GLU A 233 3.77 -1.41 -23.10
C GLU A 233 4.81 -2.53 -23.00
N HIS A 234 6.00 -2.28 -22.41
CA HIS A 234 7.12 -3.21 -22.43
C HIS A 234 7.78 -3.47 -21.06
N PRO A 235 7.03 -3.62 -19.97
CA PRO A 235 7.62 -3.99 -18.67
C PRO A 235 8.27 -5.37 -18.79
N THR A 236 9.56 -5.46 -18.50
CA THR A 236 10.36 -6.66 -18.72
C THR A 236 11.14 -7.03 -17.46
N GLY A 237 10.63 -8.03 -16.73
CA GLY A 237 11.20 -8.58 -15.50
C GLY A 237 11.63 -10.03 -15.65
N THR A 238 11.75 -10.73 -14.52
CA THR A 238 12.11 -12.15 -14.40
C THR A 238 10.97 -13.00 -13.86
N GLY A 239 9.84 -12.39 -13.50
CA GLY A 239 8.76 -12.99 -12.72
C GLY A 239 7.99 -14.12 -13.42
N PRO A 240 7.07 -14.77 -12.67
CA PRO A 240 6.31 -15.93 -13.13
C PRO A 240 5.28 -15.62 -14.23
N PHE A 241 4.99 -14.32 -14.44
CA PHE A 241 4.10 -13.87 -15.52
C PHE A 241 4.77 -12.83 -16.40
N VAL A 242 4.46 -12.89 -17.69
CA VAL A 242 4.89 -11.94 -18.73
C VAL A 242 3.73 -11.00 -19.07
N PHE A 243 3.99 -9.71 -19.16
CA PHE A 243 3.02 -8.73 -19.63
C PHE A 243 2.61 -9.00 -21.07
N SER A 244 1.30 -9.07 -21.31
CA SER A 244 0.74 -9.33 -22.63
C SER A 244 0.09 -8.09 -23.23
N SER A 245 -0.82 -7.44 -22.46
CA SER A 245 -1.52 -6.25 -22.96
C SER A 245 -2.21 -5.46 -21.86
N TYR A 246 -2.47 -4.18 -22.12
CA TYR A 246 -3.38 -3.35 -21.38
C TYR A 246 -4.40 -2.67 -22.31
N ASP A 247 -5.65 -3.09 -22.22
CA ASP A 247 -6.78 -2.42 -22.87
C ASP A 247 -7.36 -1.36 -21.92
N GLU A 248 -6.86 -0.13 -22.04
CA GLU A 248 -7.31 1.01 -21.23
C GLU A 248 -8.82 1.29 -21.43
N GLY A 249 -9.35 1.05 -22.63
CA GLY A 249 -10.76 1.30 -22.96
C GLY A 249 -11.73 0.41 -22.22
N ASN A 250 -11.32 -0.84 -21.95
CA ASN A 250 -12.10 -1.84 -21.22
C ASN A 250 -11.58 -2.04 -19.79
N GLY A 251 -10.49 -1.38 -19.39
CA GLY A 251 -9.87 -1.53 -18.08
C GLY A 251 -9.41 -2.96 -17.82
N THR A 252 -8.71 -3.58 -18.77
CA THR A 252 -8.29 -4.98 -18.66
C THR A 252 -6.80 -5.12 -18.93
N ILE A 253 -6.07 -5.66 -17.95
CA ILE A 253 -4.66 -6.00 -18.07
C ILE A 253 -4.56 -7.52 -18.15
N GLU A 254 -3.81 -8.01 -19.13
CA GLU A 254 -3.56 -9.44 -19.32
C GLU A 254 -2.08 -9.75 -19.15
N LEU A 255 -1.80 -10.73 -18.29
CA LEU A 255 -0.50 -11.37 -18.15
C LEU A 255 -0.60 -12.83 -18.55
N THR A 256 0.47 -13.38 -19.13
CA THR A 256 0.56 -14.79 -19.49
C THR A 256 1.68 -15.45 -18.69
N ARG A 257 1.51 -16.76 -18.40
CA ARG A 257 2.53 -17.52 -17.69
C ARG A 257 3.88 -17.43 -18.40
N ASN A 258 4.95 -17.23 -17.63
CA ASN A 258 6.32 -17.36 -18.09
C ASN A 258 6.67 -18.85 -18.24
N GLU A 259 6.71 -19.36 -19.47
CA GLU A 259 7.04 -20.76 -19.72
C GLU A 259 8.52 -21.09 -19.47
N GLU A 260 9.39 -20.07 -19.47
CA GLU A 260 10.83 -20.18 -19.22
C GLU A 260 11.22 -19.68 -17.82
N TYR A 261 10.24 -19.68 -16.88
CA TYR A 261 10.49 -19.23 -15.50
C TYR A 261 11.58 -20.09 -14.85
N TRP A 262 12.54 -19.45 -14.24
CA TRP A 262 13.76 -20.07 -13.72
C TRP A 262 13.53 -21.03 -12.53
N ASP A 263 12.53 -20.75 -11.68
CA ASP A 263 12.14 -21.61 -10.58
C ASP A 263 10.99 -22.55 -10.98
N GLU A 264 11.32 -23.79 -11.23
CA GLU A 264 10.33 -24.81 -11.63
C GLU A 264 9.24 -25.06 -10.57
N ASP A 265 9.56 -24.88 -9.27
CA ASP A 265 8.62 -25.05 -8.17
C ASP A 265 7.72 -23.81 -7.99
N GLY A 266 8.21 -22.62 -8.34
CA GLY A 266 7.51 -21.35 -8.30
C GLY A 266 6.78 -20.96 -9.59
N LYS A 267 6.85 -21.81 -10.63
CA LYS A 267 6.18 -21.56 -11.92
C LYS A 267 4.67 -21.44 -11.75
N ALA A 268 4.08 -20.45 -12.42
CA ALA A 268 2.65 -20.20 -12.31
C ALA A 268 1.81 -21.42 -12.74
N ASN A 269 0.80 -21.77 -11.92
CA ASN A 269 -0.11 -22.88 -12.21
C ASN A 269 -1.16 -22.53 -13.26
N ILE A 270 -1.54 -21.25 -13.39
CA ILE A 270 -2.50 -20.74 -14.36
C ILE A 270 -1.78 -20.26 -15.63
N GLU A 271 -2.45 -20.32 -16.79
CA GLU A 271 -1.90 -19.82 -18.06
C GLU A 271 -2.06 -18.31 -18.24
N ARG A 272 -3.13 -17.77 -17.66
CA ARG A 272 -3.47 -16.35 -17.82
C ARG A 272 -3.93 -15.75 -16.51
N LEU A 273 -3.40 -14.56 -16.21
CA LEU A 273 -3.83 -13.71 -15.11
C LEU A 273 -4.41 -12.42 -15.70
N ILE A 274 -5.66 -12.12 -15.34
CA ILE A 274 -6.38 -10.95 -15.85
C ILE A 274 -6.75 -10.05 -14.69
N PHE A 275 -6.36 -8.77 -14.75
CA PHE A 275 -6.87 -7.74 -13.86
C PHE A 275 -7.97 -6.95 -14.56
N ARG A 276 -9.17 -6.95 -13.98
CA ARG A 276 -10.29 -6.11 -14.42
C ARG A 276 -10.46 -4.94 -13.46
N ILE A 277 -10.34 -3.73 -13.99
CA ILE A 277 -10.44 -2.50 -13.21
C ILE A 277 -11.92 -2.19 -12.95
N ILE A 278 -12.33 -2.31 -11.69
CA ILE A 278 -13.71 -2.09 -11.22
C ILE A 278 -13.64 -1.26 -9.94
N PRO A 279 -13.67 0.08 -10.02
CA PRO A 279 -13.41 0.96 -8.86
C PRO A 279 -14.43 0.83 -7.73
N ASP A 280 -15.71 0.60 -8.05
CA ASP A 280 -16.77 0.46 -7.05
C ASP A 280 -16.76 -0.94 -6.42
N GLU A 281 -16.63 -1.01 -5.10
CA GLU A 281 -16.55 -2.29 -4.36
C GLU A 281 -17.85 -3.10 -4.50
N THR A 282 -19.00 -2.46 -4.46
CA THR A 282 -20.28 -3.16 -4.66
C THR A 282 -20.37 -3.80 -6.05
N ALA A 283 -19.80 -3.13 -7.07
CA ALA A 283 -19.72 -3.71 -8.41
C ALA A 283 -18.74 -4.90 -8.45
N ARG A 284 -17.57 -4.84 -7.77
CA ARG A 284 -16.66 -5.99 -7.64
C ARG A 284 -17.36 -7.19 -6.98
N LYS A 285 -18.09 -6.96 -5.88
CA LYS A 285 -18.89 -8.00 -5.22
C LYS A 285 -19.92 -8.62 -6.17
N GLN A 286 -20.65 -7.82 -6.94
CA GLN A 286 -21.63 -8.32 -7.91
C GLN A 286 -20.98 -9.10 -9.06
N GLU A 287 -19.83 -8.65 -9.57
CA GLU A 287 -19.07 -9.38 -10.59
C GLU A 287 -18.54 -10.72 -10.06
N LEU A 288 -18.05 -10.79 -8.80
CA LEU A 288 -17.69 -12.04 -8.15
C LEU A 288 -18.89 -12.98 -8.04
N GLN A 289 -20.02 -12.50 -7.51
CA GLN A 289 -21.26 -13.28 -7.35
C GLN A 289 -21.83 -13.79 -8.68
N SER A 290 -21.60 -13.08 -9.79
CA SER A 290 -22.04 -13.49 -11.12
C SER A 290 -21.01 -14.34 -11.89
N GLY A 291 -19.82 -14.54 -11.34
CA GLY A 291 -18.71 -15.26 -11.99
C GLY A 291 -18.03 -14.45 -13.10
N GLY A 292 -18.10 -13.13 -13.04
CA GLY A 292 -17.40 -12.24 -13.94
C GLY A 292 -15.95 -11.97 -13.54
N ILE A 293 -15.61 -12.17 -12.27
CA ILE A 293 -14.26 -12.20 -11.70
C ILE A 293 -14.16 -13.38 -10.72
N ASP A 294 -12.94 -13.83 -10.43
CA ASP A 294 -12.66 -14.94 -9.53
C ASP A 294 -12.22 -14.48 -8.13
N GLY A 295 -11.88 -13.22 -7.96
CA GLY A 295 -11.52 -12.64 -6.67
C GLY A 295 -11.33 -11.14 -6.71
N TYR A 296 -11.33 -10.49 -5.53
CA TYR A 296 -10.98 -9.08 -5.37
C TYR A 296 -10.49 -8.77 -3.96
N ASP A 297 -9.78 -7.65 -3.80
CA ASP A 297 -9.19 -7.19 -2.56
C ASP A 297 -10.11 -6.23 -1.80
N LEU A 298 -9.96 -6.22 -0.46
CA LEU A 298 -10.67 -5.32 0.46
C LEU A 298 -12.20 -5.38 0.31
N PRO A 299 -12.84 -6.58 0.44
CA PRO A 299 -14.27 -6.65 0.58
C PRO A 299 -14.72 -5.87 1.83
N ASN A 300 -15.93 -5.31 1.78
CA ASN A 300 -16.49 -4.64 2.95
C ASN A 300 -16.63 -5.63 4.12
N PRO A 301 -16.08 -5.33 5.32
CA PRO A 301 -16.17 -6.22 6.46
C PRO A 301 -17.61 -6.65 6.82
N ALA A 302 -18.59 -5.78 6.61
CA ALA A 302 -19.99 -6.08 6.84
C ALA A 302 -20.54 -7.19 5.94
N ASP A 303 -19.87 -7.49 4.83
CA ASP A 303 -20.28 -8.51 3.86
C ASP A 303 -19.56 -9.87 4.07
N TYR A 304 -18.56 -9.98 4.94
CA TYR A 304 -17.75 -11.19 5.11
C TYR A 304 -18.60 -12.42 5.38
N GLN A 305 -19.54 -12.34 6.33
CA GLN A 305 -20.41 -13.47 6.67
C GLN A 305 -21.33 -13.86 5.52
N GLN A 306 -21.89 -12.87 4.82
CA GLN A 306 -22.74 -13.12 3.65
C GLN A 306 -21.98 -13.83 2.54
N LEU A 307 -20.76 -13.35 2.22
CA LEU A 307 -19.90 -13.95 1.19
C LEU A 307 -19.54 -15.39 1.53
N ARG A 308 -19.21 -15.69 2.79
CA ARG A 308 -18.96 -17.06 3.26
C ARG A 308 -20.22 -17.96 3.16
N ASP A 309 -21.38 -17.44 3.51
CA ASP A 309 -22.66 -18.17 3.42
C ASP A 309 -23.05 -18.45 1.95
N GLU A 310 -22.59 -17.65 1.02
CA GLU A 310 -22.75 -17.80 -0.43
C GLU A 310 -21.72 -18.75 -1.06
N GLY A 311 -20.71 -19.22 -0.29
CA GLY A 311 -19.69 -20.18 -0.72
C GLY A 311 -18.37 -19.56 -1.17
N PHE A 312 -18.18 -18.24 -1.01
CA PHE A 312 -16.90 -17.59 -1.30
C PHE A 312 -15.90 -17.77 -0.15
N GLN A 313 -14.63 -17.82 -0.49
CA GLN A 313 -13.53 -17.87 0.47
C GLN A 313 -13.15 -16.44 0.83
N VAL A 314 -13.39 -16.03 2.08
CA VAL A 314 -12.97 -14.73 2.61
C VAL A 314 -11.75 -14.98 3.49
N GLU A 315 -10.59 -14.74 2.93
CA GLU A 315 -9.29 -14.95 3.56
C GLU A 315 -8.85 -13.67 4.27
N VAL A 316 -8.73 -13.75 5.59
CA VAL A 316 -8.36 -12.62 6.45
C VAL A 316 -6.86 -12.68 6.68
N ARG A 317 -6.15 -11.62 6.32
CA ARG A 317 -4.69 -11.47 6.48
C ARG A 317 -4.32 -11.22 7.94
N ALA A 318 -3.10 -11.52 8.33
CA ALA A 318 -2.57 -10.98 9.58
C ALA A 318 -2.49 -9.44 9.48
N PRO A 319 -2.81 -8.69 10.55
CA PRO A 319 -2.73 -7.23 10.51
C PRO A 319 -1.28 -6.75 10.48
N PHE A 320 -0.93 -5.96 9.48
CA PHE A 320 0.37 -5.29 9.39
C PHE A 320 0.18 -3.79 9.14
N ASN A 321 -0.65 -3.19 10.00
CA ASN A 321 -1.05 -1.79 9.89
C ASN A 321 -1.37 -1.21 11.26
N ILE A 322 -1.56 0.08 11.30
CA ILE A 322 -2.00 0.83 12.47
C ILE A 322 -3.03 1.89 12.10
N LEU A 323 -4.12 1.97 12.84
CA LEU A 323 -4.98 3.15 12.92
C LEU A 323 -4.61 3.95 14.17
N TYR A 324 -4.42 5.23 14.03
CA TYR A 324 -4.18 6.12 15.16
C TYR A 324 -5.01 7.41 15.10
N LEU A 325 -5.26 7.99 16.27
CA LEU A 325 -5.64 9.38 16.40
C LEU A 325 -4.35 10.20 16.51
N GLY A 326 -4.01 10.92 15.44
CA GLY A 326 -2.84 11.80 15.41
C GLY A 326 -3.09 13.12 16.12
N ILE A 327 -2.07 13.63 16.79
CA ILE A 327 -2.12 14.86 17.58
C ILE A 327 -1.03 15.81 17.07
N SER A 328 -1.42 16.81 16.28
CA SER A 328 -0.46 17.83 15.84
C SER A 328 -0.13 18.79 16.98
N GLN A 329 1.17 19.02 17.16
CA GLN A 329 1.69 19.97 18.16
C GLN A 329 1.73 21.43 17.63
N LYS A 330 1.41 21.64 16.35
CA LYS A 330 1.46 22.92 15.67
C LYS A 330 0.41 23.88 16.22
N ASP A 331 0.85 25.08 16.56
CA ASP A 331 -0.02 26.21 16.91
C ASP A 331 -1.09 25.94 18.02
N ASN A 332 -1.00 24.81 18.74
CA ASN A 332 -1.94 24.44 19.80
C ASN A 332 -1.22 24.10 21.11
N PRO A 333 -1.01 25.08 22.02
CA PRO A 333 -0.33 24.84 23.28
C PRO A 333 -1.01 23.81 24.20
N ALA A 334 -2.34 23.63 24.13
CA ALA A 334 -3.04 22.64 24.93
C ALA A 334 -2.66 21.21 24.52
N LEU A 335 -2.50 20.94 23.23
CA LEU A 335 -2.09 19.63 22.73
C LEU A 335 -0.59 19.31 22.99
N ARG A 336 0.22 20.30 23.37
CA ARG A 336 1.61 20.10 23.83
C ARG A 336 1.71 19.65 25.28
N ASP A 337 0.65 19.82 26.07
CA ASP A 337 0.63 19.31 27.45
C ASP A 337 0.37 17.80 27.43
N LEU A 338 1.32 17.01 27.95
CA LEU A 338 1.21 15.55 28.02
C LEU A 338 -0.08 15.11 28.75
N ARG A 339 -0.51 15.83 29.79
CA ARG A 339 -1.73 15.49 30.51
C ARG A 339 -2.98 15.58 29.63
N VAL A 340 -3.02 16.54 28.71
CA VAL A 340 -4.10 16.64 27.72
C VAL A 340 -4.07 15.45 26.76
N ARG A 341 -2.89 15.06 26.24
CA ARG A 341 -2.77 13.89 25.37
C ARG A 341 -3.13 12.58 26.10
N GLN A 342 -2.75 12.45 27.36
CA GLN A 342 -3.16 11.32 28.22
C GLN A 342 -4.67 11.34 28.49
N ALA A 343 -5.28 12.51 28.69
CA ALA A 343 -6.73 12.63 28.82
C ALA A 343 -7.46 12.14 27.56
N LEU A 344 -6.99 12.54 26.37
CA LEU A 344 -7.53 12.03 25.10
C LEU A 344 -7.43 10.50 25.03
N ALA A 345 -6.30 9.92 25.45
CA ALA A 345 -6.08 8.47 25.43
C ALA A 345 -7.02 7.71 26.38
N HIS A 346 -7.27 8.25 27.61
CA HIS A 346 -8.21 7.67 28.56
C HIS A 346 -9.68 7.89 28.19
N ALA A 347 -9.99 8.95 27.42
CA ALA A 347 -11.35 9.26 27.01
C ALA A 347 -11.90 8.29 25.95
N ILE A 348 -11.07 7.68 25.12
CA ILE A 348 -11.49 6.88 23.97
C ILE A 348 -11.72 5.42 24.36
N ASN A 349 -12.95 4.93 24.18
CA ASN A 349 -13.30 3.51 24.35
C ASN A 349 -12.83 2.67 23.14
N ARG A 350 -11.53 2.37 23.09
CA ARG A 350 -10.93 1.63 21.97
C ARG A 350 -11.49 0.21 21.84
N GLU A 351 -11.73 -0.50 22.94
CA GLU A 351 -12.34 -1.83 22.92
C GLU A 351 -13.76 -1.80 22.32
N GLY A 352 -14.56 -0.82 22.75
CA GLY A 352 -15.92 -0.62 22.22
C GLY A 352 -15.90 -0.26 20.72
N LEU A 353 -14.97 0.60 20.30
CA LEU A 353 -14.79 0.99 18.90
C LEU A 353 -14.35 -0.20 18.04
N VAL A 354 -13.31 -0.94 18.46
CA VAL A 354 -12.81 -2.11 17.73
C VAL A 354 -13.92 -3.15 17.56
N SER A 355 -14.62 -3.49 18.63
CA SER A 355 -15.66 -4.54 18.59
C SER A 355 -16.91 -4.16 17.78
N SER A 356 -17.20 -2.86 17.63
CA SER A 356 -18.44 -2.42 16.97
C SER A 356 -18.26 -1.89 15.54
N THR A 357 -17.05 -1.49 15.16
CA THR A 357 -16.82 -0.72 13.91
C THR A 357 -15.77 -1.35 13.00
N LEU A 358 -14.87 -2.16 13.56
CA LEU A 358 -13.78 -2.77 12.82
C LEU A 358 -14.09 -4.22 12.46
N PRO A 359 -13.40 -4.81 11.46
CA PRO A 359 -13.62 -6.21 11.07
C PRO A 359 -13.27 -7.19 12.19
N ASP A 360 -13.87 -8.38 12.14
CA ASP A 360 -13.52 -9.49 13.02
C ASP A 360 -12.01 -9.78 12.93
N GLY A 361 -11.36 -9.93 14.09
CA GLY A 361 -9.91 -10.11 14.19
C GLY A 361 -9.13 -8.80 14.33
N ALA A 362 -9.78 -7.63 14.31
CA ALA A 362 -9.12 -6.39 14.68
C ALA A 362 -8.79 -6.37 16.17
N GLU A 363 -7.63 -5.84 16.50
CA GLU A 363 -7.10 -5.78 17.86
C GLU A 363 -6.88 -4.33 18.32
N VAL A 364 -7.05 -4.08 19.63
CA VAL A 364 -6.69 -2.78 20.19
C VAL A 364 -5.19 -2.62 20.17
N ALA A 365 -4.70 -1.58 19.49
CA ALA A 365 -3.28 -1.29 19.45
C ALA A 365 -2.78 -0.70 20.77
N THR A 366 -1.63 -1.17 21.23
CA THR A 366 -0.95 -0.64 22.43
C THR A 366 0.16 0.34 22.06
N GLN A 367 0.69 0.24 20.86
CA GLN A 367 1.76 1.07 20.30
C GLN A 367 1.57 1.26 18.78
N LEU A 368 2.46 1.99 18.11
CA LEU A 368 2.24 2.48 16.74
C LEU A 368 2.56 1.48 15.62
N TYR A 369 2.84 0.23 15.97
CA TYR A 369 3.01 -0.88 15.03
C TYR A 369 2.68 -2.23 15.69
N PRO A 370 2.38 -3.30 14.93
CA PRO A 370 2.01 -4.60 15.46
C PRO A 370 3.19 -5.36 16.07
N ASP A 371 2.90 -6.39 16.85
CA ASP A 371 3.87 -7.19 17.59
C ASP A 371 4.82 -8.05 16.72
N SER A 372 4.52 -8.18 15.44
CA SER A 372 5.38 -8.84 14.45
C SER A 372 6.58 -7.99 14.01
N VAL A 373 6.64 -6.70 14.39
CA VAL A 373 7.72 -5.77 14.00
C VAL A 373 8.82 -5.74 15.06
N GLU A 374 10.08 -5.70 14.64
CA GLU A 374 11.23 -5.60 15.54
C GLU A 374 11.11 -4.40 16.51
N GLY A 375 11.60 -4.56 17.74
CA GLY A 375 11.57 -3.49 18.73
C GLY A 375 10.16 -3.23 19.33
N TRP A 376 9.20 -4.14 19.13
CA TRP A 376 7.94 -4.10 19.85
C TRP A 376 8.17 -4.40 21.35
N SER A 377 7.65 -3.55 22.24
CA SER A 377 7.83 -3.72 23.68
C SER A 377 6.53 -4.07 24.38
N ALA A 378 6.54 -5.15 25.17
CA ALA A 378 5.41 -5.50 26.04
C ALA A 378 5.29 -4.55 27.27
N ASP A 379 6.33 -3.77 27.57
CA ASP A 379 6.44 -2.92 28.75
C ASP A 379 5.99 -1.47 28.49
N VAL A 380 5.45 -1.17 27.29
CA VAL A 380 4.91 0.16 26.99
C VAL A 380 3.77 0.54 27.93
N ARG A 381 3.68 1.80 28.25
CA ARG A 381 2.53 2.33 29.01
C ARG A 381 1.26 2.25 28.18
N THR A 382 0.24 1.59 28.73
CA THR A 382 -1.12 1.52 28.16
C THR A 382 -2.08 2.50 28.83
N TYR A 383 -3.17 2.82 28.13
CA TYR A 383 -4.20 3.75 28.61
C TYR A 383 -5.55 3.06 28.54
N ASP A 384 -6.08 2.63 29.68
CA ASP A 384 -7.42 2.05 29.76
C ASP A 384 -8.48 3.13 29.56
N TYR A 385 -9.67 2.74 29.07
CA TYR A 385 -10.82 3.62 29.00
C TYR A 385 -11.25 4.04 30.42
N ASP A 386 -11.02 5.29 30.76
CA ASP A 386 -11.29 5.88 32.05
C ASP A 386 -11.72 7.36 31.91
N PRO A 387 -13.00 7.61 31.59
CA PRO A 387 -13.51 8.98 31.42
C PRO A 387 -13.30 9.87 32.64
N GLU A 388 -13.41 9.32 33.89
CA GLU A 388 -13.20 10.09 35.11
C GLU A 388 -11.73 10.55 35.19
N ARG A 389 -10.79 9.68 34.87
CA ARG A 389 -9.36 10.05 34.79
C ARG A 389 -9.08 11.08 33.72
N ALA A 390 -9.75 11.00 32.57
CA ALA A 390 -9.65 11.98 31.51
C ALA A 390 -10.09 13.38 31.96
N GLU A 391 -11.24 13.49 32.64
CA GLU A 391 -11.72 14.74 33.20
C GLU A 391 -10.76 15.32 34.27
N GLU A 392 -10.22 14.48 35.17
CA GLU A 392 -9.21 14.87 36.14
C GLU A 392 -7.96 15.45 35.47
N LEU A 393 -7.43 14.79 34.43
CA LEU A 393 -6.23 15.23 33.71
C LEU A 393 -6.46 16.56 32.99
N LEU A 394 -7.64 16.76 32.39
CA LEU A 394 -8.00 18.04 31.76
C LEU A 394 -8.06 19.16 32.82
N ALA A 395 -8.63 18.90 34.00
CA ALA A 395 -8.68 19.85 35.09
C ALA A 395 -7.29 20.16 35.65
N GLU A 396 -6.43 19.14 35.85
CA GLU A 396 -5.03 19.31 36.28
C GLU A 396 -4.20 20.14 35.27
N ALA A 397 -4.51 20.01 33.96
CA ALA A 397 -3.89 20.78 32.90
C ALA A 397 -4.49 22.19 32.73
N GLY A 398 -5.67 22.47 33.33
CA GLY A 398 -6.38 23.73 33.18
C GLY A 398 -7.10 23.87 31.83
N HIS A 399 -7.50 22.76 31.22
CA HIS A 399 -8.14 22.67 29.90
C HIS A 399 -9.51 21.96 29.94
N GLU A 400 -10.30 22.17 31.00
CA GLU A 400 -11.66 21.61 31.19
C GLU A 400 -12.62 22.01 30.04
N ASP A 401 -12.39 23.17 29.41
CA ASP A 401 -13.18 23.69 28.31
C ASP A 401 -12.45 23.54 26.94
N LEU A 402 -11.64 22.48 26.75
CA LEU A 402 -10.87 22.25 25.52
C LEU A 402 -11.80 22.22 24.31
N THR A 403 -11.48 23.05 23.33
CA THR A 403 -12.12 23.01 22.00
C THR A 403 -11.07 22.68 20.96
N VAL A 404 -11.33 21.69 20.11
CA VAL A 404 -10.36 21.21 19.14
C VAL A 404 -11.01 20.81 17.82
N ASP A 405 -10.34 21.10 16.70
CA ASP A 405 -10.75 20.61 15.40
C ASP A 405 -10.31 19.16 15.25
N PHE A 406 -11.24 18.28 14.91
CA PHE A 406 -10.98 16.88 14.64
C PHE A 406 -11.28 16.58 13.18
N TRP A 407 -10.26 16.12 12.44
CA TRP A 407 -10.30 15.91 11.01
C TRP A 407 -10.43 14.44 10.65
N TRP A 408 -11.26 14.11 9.65
CA TRP A 408 -11.34 12.77 9.07
C TRP A 408 -11.44 12.82 7.55
N PRO A 409 -10.89 11.80 6.82
CA PRO A 409 -10.95 11.76 5.37
C PRO A 409 -12.32 11.28 4.88
N THR A 410 -12.71 11.77 3.68
CA THR A 410 -13.83 11.25 2.90
C THR A 410 -13.31 10.72 1.55
N GLU A 411 -14.16 9.98 0.84
CA GLU A 411 -13.84 9.40 -0.47
C GLU A 411 -12.64 8.42 -0.44
N VAL A 412 -12.50 7.69 0.66
CA VAL A 412 -11.42 6.72 0.84
C VAL A 412 -11.86 5.59 1.77
N THR A 413 -11.32 4.40 1.50
CA THR A 413 -11.28 3.24 2.39
C THR A 413 -9.84 2.75 2.45
N ARG A 414 -9.35 2.42 3.65
CA ARG A 414 -7.99 1.90 3.87
C ARG A 414 -8.07 0.64 4.72
N PRO A 415 -7.09 -0.28 4.64
CA PRO A 415 -7.04 -1.47 5.49
C PRO A 415 -7.22 -1.15 6.97
N TYR A 416 -6.57 -0.12 7.45
CA TYR A 416 -6.64 0.36 8.83
C TYR A 416 -7.86 1.27 9.12
N LEU A 417 -8.55 1.80 8.11
CA LEU A 417 -9.63 2.80 8.23
C LEU A 417 -10.79 2.44 7.29
N PRO A 418 -11.54 1.34 7.59
CA PRO A 418 -12.61 0.85 6.71
C PRO A 418 -13.86 1.74 6.70
N ASP A 419 -14.16 2.43 7.80
CA ASP A 419 -15.27 3.39 7.94
C ASP A 419 -14.78 4.69 8.63
N PRO A 420 -14.18 5.63 7.88
CA PRO A 420 -13.65 6.87 8.47
C PRO A 420 -14.70 7.68 9.24
N GLN A 421 -15.94 7.76 8.73
CA GLN A 421 -17.00 8.54 9.36
C GLN A 421 -17.54 7.86 10.63
N GLY A 422 -17.73 6.55 10.62
CA GLY A 422 -18.18 5.79 11.78
C GLY A 422 -17.17 5.87 12.93
N ILE A 423 -15.88 5.70 12.61
CA ILE A 423 -14.78 5.80 13.57
C ILE A 423 -14.67 7.23 14.13
N PHE A 424 -14.74 8.26 13.27
CA PHE A 424 -14.78 9.65 13.71
C PHE A 424 -15.93 9.93 14.67
N ASN A 425 -17.15 9.46 14.36
CA ASN A 425 -18.33 9.69 15.20
C ASN A 425 -18.17 9.02 16.57
N ALA A 426 -17.64 7.80 16.64
CA ALA A 426 -17.41 7.08 17.89
C ALA A 426 -16.41 7.83 18.79
N ILE A 427 -15.25 8.18 18.25
CA ILE A 427 -14.22 8.92 19.00
C ILE A 427 -14.73 10.31 19.42
N SER A 428 -15.43 11.03 18.55
CA SER A 428 -16.00 12.35 18.90
C SER A 428 -16.98 12.26 20.05
N GLN A 429 -17.85 11.24 20.04
CA GLN A 429 -18.80 11.02 21.14
C GLN A 429 -18.08 10.77 22.48
N ASP A 430 -17.02 9.99 22.49
CA ASP A 430 -16.22 9.71 23.66
C ASP A 430 -15.51 10.97 24.20
N LEU A 431 -14.92 11.78 23.31
CA LEU A 431 -14.27 13.05 23.67
C LEU A 431 -15.28 14.07 24.22
N GLU A 432 -16.47 14.17 23.61
CA GLU A 432 -17.53 15.06 24.07
C GLU A 432 -18.09 14.64 25.45
N ALA A 433 -18.08 13.34 25.75
CA ALA A 433 -18.55 12.83 27.05
C ALA A 433 -17.70 13.30 28.23
N VAL A 434 -16.42 13.62 28.02
CA VAL A 434 -15.47 14.15 29.01
C VAL A 434 -15.33 15.69 28.95
N GLY A 435 -16.24 16.38 28.24
CA GLY A 435 -16.31 17.84 28.22
C GLY A 435 -15.50 18.52 27.11
N ILE A 436 -14.82 17.77 26.22
CA ILE A 436 -14.12 18.35 25.10
C ILE A 436 -15.14 18.76 24.01
N THR A 437 -15.01 19.98 23.49
CA THR A 437 -15.81 20.42 22.34
C THR A 437 -15.10 20.05 21.03
N VAL A 438 -15.71 19.16 20.24
CA VAL A 438 -15.17 18.71 18.97
C VAL A 438 -15.75 19.53 17.82
N ASN A 439 -14.89 20.24 17.07
CA ASN A 439 -15.25 20.85 15.80
C ASN A 439 -14.96 19.84 14.67
N ALA A 440 -16.00 19.34 14.05
CA ALA A 440 -15.93 18.34 13.00
C ALA A 440 -15.43 18.93 11.68
N VAL A 441 -14.35 18.37 11.10
CA VAL A 441 -13.78 18.80 9.81
C VAL A 441 -13.58 17.59 8.91
N SER A 442 -14.33 17.50 7.81
CA SER A 442 -14.13 16.46 6.79
C SER A 442 -13.48 17.03 5.54
N ARG A 443 -12.61 16.24 4.90
CA ARG A 443 -11.98 16.58 3.62
C ARG A 443 -11.85 15.34 2.73
N PRO A 444 -11.99 15.47 1.39
CA PRO A 444 -11.64 14.40 0.48
C PRO A 444 -10.18 14.03 0.61
N TRP A 445 -9.87 12.72 0.54
CA TRP A 445 -8.50 12.20 0.67
C TRP A 445 -7.52 12.91 -0.27
N ALA A 446 -7.79 12.83 -1.59
CA ALA A 446 -7.00 13.51 -2.61
C ALA A 446 -7.30 15.02 -2.70
N GLY A 447 -8.33 15.51 -1.98
CA GLY A 447 -8.76 16.91 -1.95
C GLY A 447 -8.17 17.72 -0.81
N GLY A 448 -6.92 17.45 -0.45
CA GLY A 448 -6.14 18.22 0.52
C GLY A 448 -6.11 17.62 1.93
N TYR A 449 -6.76 16.46 2.19
CA TYR A 449 -6.67 15.83 3.53
C TYR A 449 -5.23 15.47 3.88
N ILE A 450 -4.58 14.70 3.01
CA ILE A 450 -3.19 14.22 3.22
C ILE A 450 -2.21 15.39 3.24
N GLU A 451 -2.32 16.30 2.26
CA GLU A 451 -1.40 17.45 2.17
C GLU A 451 -1.44 18.31 3.44
N GLU A 452 -2.63 18.69 3.89
CA GLU A 452 -2.81 19.53 5.06
C GLU A 452 -2.44 18.80 6.38
N SER A 453 -2.76 17.50 6.48
CA SER A 453 -2.35 16.70 7.64
C SER A 453 -0.84 16.57 7.73
N ASN A 454 -0.14 16.28 6.61
CA ASN A 454 1.31 16.18 6.56
C ASN A 454 2.03 17.50 6.89
N GLN A 455 1.36 18.64 6.70
CA GLN A 455 1.86 19.95 7.12
C GLN A 455 1.55 20.29 8.58
N GLY A 456 0.95 19.37 9.34
CA GLY A 456 0.56 19.54 10.74
C GLY A 456 -0.64 20.48 10.95
N ASN A 457 -1.42 20.79 9.90
CA ASN A 457 -2.53 21.75 9.97
C ASN A 457 -3.81 21.14 10.59
N ALA A 458 -3.86 19.83 10.81
CA ALA A 458 -4.97 19.13 11.46
C ALA A 458 -4.64 18.89 12.94
N PRO A 459 -5.29 19.56 13.91
CA PRO A 459 -4.98 19.43 15.34
C PRO A 459 -5.18 18.01 15.87
N LEU A 460 -6.35 17.40 15.61
CA LEU A 460 -6.59 15.97 15.73
C LEU A 460 -6.99 15.41 14.38
N PHE A 461 -6.49 14.23 14.02
CA PHE A 461 -6.78 13.63 12.74
C PHE A 461 -6.77 12.10 12.77
N LEU A 462 -7.59 11.47 11.92
CA LEU A 462 -7.60 10.02 11.71
C LEU A 462 -6.68 9.68 10.55
N LEU A 463 -5.63 8.95 10.84
CA LEU A 463 -4.73 8.42 9.84
C LEU A 463 -4.18 7.07 10.33
N GLY A 464 -3.40 6.43 9.51
CA GLY A 464 -2.75 5.18 9.83
C GLY A 464 -1.69 4.86 8.81
N TRP A 465 -1.12 3.69 8.92
CA TRP A 465 -0.10 3.18 8.05
C TRP A 465 -0.30 1.69 7.81
N THR A 466 -0.08 1.23 6.60
CA THR A 466 0.13 -0.18 6.29
C THR A 466 1.61 -0.34 6.04
N GLY A 467 2.27 -1.26 6.74
CA GLY A 467 3.70 -1.46 6.60
C GLY A 467 4.07 -1.97 5.20
N ASP A 468 5.14 -1.45 4.67
CA ASP A 468 5.72 -1.87 3.38
C ASP A 468 6.75 -2.98 3.56
N TYR A 469 7.42 -3.03 4.73
CA TYR A 469 8.43 -4.02 5.11
C TYR A 469 8.57 -4.10 6.63
N ASN A 470 9.12 -5.20 7.13
CA ASN A 470 9.17 -5.52 8.56
C ASN A 470 10.35 -4.84 9.27
N THR A 471 10.27 -3.55 9.47
CA THR A 471 11.18 -2.81 10.35
C THR A 471 10.44 -1.71 11.11
N ALA A 472 10.88 -1.38 12.32
CA ALA A 472 10.29 -0.30 13.11
C ALA A 472 10.42 1.06 12.42
N ASP A 473 11.48 1.30 11.63
CA ASP A 473 11.67 2.52 10.85
C ASP A 473 10.55 2.73 9.81
N ASN A 474 10.01 1.66 9.22
CA ASN A 474 8.90 1.78 8.27
C ASN A 474 7.65 2.42 8.88
N PHE A 475 7.47 2.26 10.17
CA PHE A 475 6.40 2.91 10.95
C PHE A 475 6.90 4.21 11.58
N LEU A 476 7.81 4.11 12.56
CA LEU A 476 8.22 5.26 13.35
C LEU A 476 9.04 6.28 12.57
N GLY A 477 9.93 5.83 11.69
CA GLY A 477 10.70 6.69 10.80
C GLY A 477 9.80 7.47 9.84
N SER A 478 8.79 6.79 9.26
CA SER A 478 7.80 7.43 8.39
C SER A 478 6.98 8.50 9.12
N PHE A 479 6.80 8.37 10.44
CA PHE A 479 6.00 9.30 11.24
C PHE A 479 6.82 10.44 11.85
N PHE A 480 8.03 10.18 12.33
CA PHE A 480 8.72 11.06 13.27
C PHE A 480 10.16 11.42 12.88
N SER A 481 10.69 10.93 11.76
CA SER A 481 12.02 11.34 11.28
C SER A 481 12.11 12.83 10.93
N SER A 482 10.96 13.45 10.60
CA SER A 482 10.83 14.90 10.39
C SER A 482 10.07 15.54 11.55
N THR A 483 10.66 16.60 12.12
CA THR A 483 10.03 17.40 13.18
C THR A 483 8.94 18.34 12.67
N GLU A 484 8.82 18.55 11.34
CA GLU A 484 7.84 19.42 10.69
C GLU A 484 6.72 18.64 9.98
N GLY A 485 6.65 17.31 10.19
CA GLY A 485 5.63 16.44 9.60
C GLY A 485 4.25 16.59 10.25
N GLN A 486 3.39 15.59 10.05
CA GLN A 486 1.98 15.59 10.49
C GLN A 486 1.79 15.83 11.99
N PHE A 487 2.70 15.40 12.83
CA PHE A 487 2.66 15.58 14.28
C PHE A 487 3.30 16.90 14.75
N TYR A 488 4.08 17.53 13.90
CA TYR A 488 4.76 18.81 14.13
C TYR A 488 5.52 18.83 15.47
N THR A 489 6.31 17.81 15.71
CA THR A 489 6.99 17.57 17.00
C THR A 489 8.08 18.58 17.32
N GLY A 490 8.56 19.36 16.33
CA GLY A 490 9.58 20.39 16.51
C GLY A 490 9.21 21.54 17.45
N GLU A 491 7.92 21.69 17.77
CA GLU A 491 7.46 22.64 18.80
C GLU A 491 7.46 22.05 20.22
N SER A 492 7.84 20.79 20.39
CA SER A 492 7.98 20.10 21.66
C SER A 492 9.45 19.97 22.06
N ASP A 493 9.72 19.93 23.36
CA ASP A 493 11.09 19.84 23.88
C ASP A 493 11.81 18.52 23.52
N TRP A 494 11.04 17.50 23.14
CA TRP A 494 11.49 16.14 22.84
C TRP A 494 11.53 15.78 21.33
N GLY A 495 10.92 16.59 20.47
CA GLY A 495 10.78 16.22 19.05
C GLY A 495 12.10 15.99 18.31
N GLN A 496 13.12 16.82 18.58
CA GLN A 496 14.45 16.64 18.00
C GLN A 496 15.13 15.38 18.57
N GLN A 497 14.96 15.10 19.87
CA GLN A 497 15.51 13.90 20.49
C GLN A 497 14.93 12.64 19.81
N LEU A 498 13.61 12.57 19.62
CA LEU A 498 12.97 11.44 18.94
C LEU A 498 13.53 11.23 17.52
N ALA A 499 13.70 12.30 16.75
CA ALA A 499 14.29 12.19 15.40
C ALA A 499 15.75 11.71 15.43
N ASP A 500 16.54 12.16 16.41
CA ASP A 500 17.93 11.73 16.59
C ASP A 500 18.02 10.27 17.07
N ASP A 501 17.14 9.83 17.98
CA ASP A 501 17.07 8.46 18.48
C ASP A 501 16.67 7.49 17.35
N LEU A 502 15.69 7.86 16.51
CA LEU A 502 15.29 7.07 15.33
C LEU A 502 16.44 6.94 14.32
N ALA A 503 17.17 8.03 14.07
CA ALA A 503 18.32 8.00 13.17
C ALA A 503 19.46 7.12 13.72
N ALA A 504 19.66 7.11 15.04
CA ALA A 504 20.64 6.25 15.69
C ALA A 504 20.23 4.76 15.60
N ALA A 505 18.95 4.45 15.84
CA ALA A 505 18.43 3.08 15.70
C ALA A 505 18.52 2.59 14.24
N ASP A 506 18.11 3.37 13.25
CA ASP A 506 18.22 3.00 11.82
C ASP A 506 19.67 2.73 11.40
N SER A 507 20.64 3.43 11.99
CA SER A 507 22.06 3.30 11.66
C SER A 507 22.77 2.12 12.36
N GLU A 508 22.11 1.43 13.30
CA GLU A 508 22.69 0.31 14.04
C GLU A 508 22.65 -0.98 13.20
N PRO A 509 23.81 -1.55 12.83
CA PRO A 509 23.85 -2.75 12.02
C PRO A 509 23.53 -4.04 12.81
N ASP A 510 23.77 -4.08 14.13
CA ASP A 510 23.44 -5.21 14.97
C ASP A 510 21.94 -5.25 15.28
N GLU A 511 21.28 -6.32 14.85
CA GLU A 511 19.82 -6.47 14.95
C GLU A 511 19.31 -6.47 16.40
N GLU A 512 20.04 -7.14 17.33
CA GLU A 512 19.64 -7.21 18.74
C GLU A 512 19.76 -5.83 19.42
N ILE A 513 20.85 -5.10 19.11
CA ILE A 513 21.04 -3.74 19.61
C ILE A 513 19.99 -2.79 19.01
N ARG A 514 19.74 -2.89 17.72
CA ARG A 514 18.76 -2.07 17.00
C ARG A 514 17.35 -2.28 17.55
N ALA A 515 16.94 -3.54 17.75
CA ALA A 515 15.66 -3.86 18.37
C ALA A 515 15.52 -3.22 19.76
N GLY A 516 16.57 -3.33 20.60
CA GLY A 516 16.57 -2.69 21.92
C GLY A 516 16.45 -1.16 21.88
N LEU A 517 17.03 -0.50 20.89
CA LEU A 517 16.88 0.94 20.70
C LEU A 517 15.42 1.30 20.32
N TYR A 518 14.77 0.52 19.46
CA TYR A 518 13.36 0.74 19.12
C TYR A 518 12.41 0.43 20.28
N GLU A 519 12.70 -0.57 21.13
CA GLU A 519 11.96 -0.81 22.37
C GLU A 519 11.97 0.43 23.27
N GLU A 520 13.16 1.03 23.51
CA GLU A 520 13.29 2.24 24.32
C GLU A 520 12.53 3.44 23.72
N ILE A 521 12.61 3.61 22.38
CA ILE A 521 11.85 4.64 21.67
C ILE A 521 10.34 4.43 21.86
N ASN A 522 9.83 3.21 21.73
CA ASN A 522 8.41 2.90 21.95
C ASN A 522 7.95 3.18 23.37
N GLU A 523 8.73 2.79 24.37
CA GLU A 523 8.42 3.08 25.77
C GLU A 523 8.32 4.58 26.02
N ASN A 524 9.24 5.37 25.46
CA ASN A 524 9.21 6.83 25.54
C ASN A 524 8.02 7.43 24.78
N LEU A 525 7.73 6.91 23.57
CA LEU A 525 6.57 7.34 22.79
C LEU A 525 5.27 7.17 23.57
N MET A 526 5.10 6.05 24.25
CA MET A 526 3.85 5.76 24.94
C MET A 526 3.79 6.36 26.36
N SER A 527 4.91 6.62 27.03
CA SER A 527 4.92 7.13 28.40
C SER A 527 5.13 8.64 28.51
N GLU A 528 6.09 9.19 27.75
CA GLU A 528 6.60 10.55 27.93
C GLU A 528 6.12 11.51 26.82
N TRP A 529 5.95 10.99 25.58
CA TRP A 529 5.72 11.87 24.43
C TRP A 529 4.30 11.80 23.88
N LEU A 530 3.71 10.66 23.71
CA LEU A 530 2.34 10.38 23.23
C LEU A 530 1.87 11.29 22.07
N PRO A 531 2.59 11.35 20.95
CA PRO A 531 2.23 12.22 19.81
C PRO A 531 1.00 11.72 19.04
N ALA A 532 0.65 10.47 19.22
CA ALA A 532 -0.53 9.81 18.67
C ALA A 532 -1.09 8.81 19.65
N ILE A 533 -2.38 8.53 19.54
CA ILE A 533 -3.05 7.49 20.31
C ILE A 533 -3.26 6.30 19.36
N PRO A 534 -2.57 5.16 19.59
CA PRO A 534 -2.82 3.94 18.83
C PRO A 534 -4.25 3.45 19.07
N ILE A 535 -4.99 3.14 18.02
CA ILE A 535 -6.39 2.71 18.10
C ILE A 535 -6.48 1.20 17.84
N SER A 536 -6.04 0.74 16.66
CA SER A 536 -6.21 -0.66 16.29
C SER A 536 -5.22 -1.12 15.24
N HIS A 537 -4.95 -2.43 15.24
CA HIS A 537 -4.43 -3.19 14.13
C HIS A 537 -5.60 -3.95 13.50
N SER A 538 -5.88 -3.70 12.22
CA SER A 538 -7.07 -4.22 11.54
C SER A 538 -6.67 -5.15 10.41
N PRO A 539 -7.09 -6.43 10.42
CA PRO A 539 -6.76 -7.38 9.38
C PRO A 539 -7.59 -7.09 8.12
N PRO A 540 -6.98 -6.74 6.98
CA PRO A 540 -7.69 -6.66 5.72
C PRO A 540 -7.98 -8.06 5.19
N ALA A 541 -8.98 -8.21 4.31
CA ALA A 541 -9.30 -9.48 3.68
C ALA A 541 -9.20 -9.40 2.16
N ILE A 542 -9.02 -10.57 1.55
CA ILE A 542 -9.20 -10.83 0.13
C ILE A 542 -10.30 -11.87 -0.02
N VAL A 543 -11.11 -11.77 -1.05
CA VAL A 543 -12.16 -12.77 -1.31
C VAL A 543 -11.95 -13.41 -2.68
N VAL A 544 -12.09 -14.73 -2.72
CA VAL A 544 -12.00 -15.50 -3.96
C VAL A 544 -13.17 -16.49 -4.07
N ALA A 545 -13.46 -16.90 -5.30
CA ALA A 545 -14.50 -17.90 -5.59
C ALA A 545 -14.08 -19.29 -5.07
N GLU A 546 -15.07 -20.16 -4.82
CA GLU A 546 -14.89 -21.53 -4.28
C GLU A 546 -13.93 -22.39 -5.12
N HIS A 547 -13.90 -22.19 -6.43
CA HIS A 547 -13.08 -22.96 -7.38
C HIS A 547 -11.62 -22.47 -7.49
N VAL A 548 -11.23 -21.46 -6.71
CA VAL A 548 -9.86 -20.94 -6.63
C VAL A 548 -9.15 -21.58 -5.44
N GLU A 549 -8.03 -22.24 -5.69
CA GLU A 549 -7.21 -22.85 -4.66
C GLU A 549 -5.79 -22.27 -4.69
N GLY A 550 -5.02 -22.42 -3.62
CA GLY A 550 -3.60 -22.08 -3.56
C GLY A 550 -3.32 -20.58 -3.35
N LEU A 551 -4.32 -19.77 -3.03
CA LEU A 551 -4.09 -18.38 -2.63
C LEU A 551 -3.33 -18.33 -1.30
N VAL A 552 -2.20 -17.66 -1.27
CA VAL A 552 -1.44 -17.34 -0.06
C VAL A 552 -1.62 -15.85 0.24
N THR A 553 -2.24 -15.52 1.36
CA THR A 553 -2.46 -14.12 1.77
C THR A 553 -1.20 -13.52 2.35
N SER A 554 -0.95 -12.24 2.10
CA SER A 554 0.20 -11.50 2.62
C SER A 554 -0.23 -10.39 3.57
N PRO A 555 0.36 -10.29 4.78
CA PRO A 555 0.14 -9.15 5.69
C PRO A 555 0.46 -7.80 5.03
N LEU A 556 1.41 -7.80 4.09
CA LEU A 556 1.85 -6.64 3.30
C LEU A 556 0.91 -6.31 2.12
N THR A 557 -0.20 -7.06 1.95
CA THR A 557 -1.06 -7.00 0.74
C THR A 557 -0.28 -7.26 -0.56
N ALA A 558 0.71 -8.14 -0.46
CA ALA A 558 1.71 -8.41 -1.49
C ALA A 558 1.53 -9.82 -2.10
N GLU A 559 0.30 -10.23 -2.38
CA GLU A 559 0.01 -11.54 -2.95
C GLU A 559 0.67 -11.73 -4.31
N GLU A 560 1.30 -12.88 -4.45
CA GLU A 560 1.70 -13.44 -5.72
C GLU A 560 0.66 -14.50 -6.15
N PHE A 561 0.32 -14.49 -7.44
CA PHE A 561 -0.76 -15.36 -7.96
C PHE A 561 -0.24 -16.57 -8.73
N ASN A 562 1.06 -16.86 -8.68
CA ASN A 562 1.68 -18.02 -9.32
C ASN A 562 1.22 -19.36 -8.70
N THR A 563 0.91 -19.37 -7.39
CA THR A 563 0.44 -20.57 -6.67
C THR A 563 -1.02 -20.92 -6.92
N ILE A 564 -1.80 -19.98 -7.48
CA ILE A 564 -3.24 -20.16 -7.69
C ILE A 564 -3.52 -21.23 -8.75
N THR A 565 -4.51 -22.08 -8.46
CA THR A 565 -5.14 -22.98 -9.41
C THR A 565 -6.64 -22.65 -9.55
N VAL A 566 -7.17 -22.84 -10.74
CA VAL A 566 -8.60 -22.63 -11.05
C VAL A 566 -9.16 -23.94 -11.58
N GLU A 567 -10.07 -24.58 -10.82
CA GLU A 567 -10.70 -25.87 -11.19
C GLU A 567 -11.92 -25.73 -12.13
#